data_5f33129bc5b0a0b368940e2f03e60b4c
#
_entry.id   5f33129bc5b0a0b368940e2f03e60b4c
#
_cell.length_a   1.000
_cell.length_b   1.000
_cell.length_c   1.000
_cell.angle_alpha   90.00
_cell.angle_beta   90.00
_cell.angle_gamma   90.00
#
_symmetry.space_group_name_H-M   'P 1'
#
loop_
_entity.id
_entity.type
_entity.pdbx_description
1 polymer ?
#
loop_
_entity_poly.entity_id
_entity_poly.type
_entity_poly.pdbx_seq_one_letter_code
_entity_poly.pdbx_strand_id
1 'polypeptide(L)'
;MLFHITAQHDHISCGGVQARREGRQSESQREWGRWMEGTDKVKVLAVYQNQPAHRAMIVVEANDYTDLNTFVNPFKDIGSCEVQLVGDRD
;
A
#
# COMPACT_ATOMS: atom_id res chain seq x y z
N MET A 1 -0.45 -6.21 -16.49
CA MET A 1 -1.82 -5.88 -16.08
C MET A 1 -1.77 -4.81 -15.01
N LEU A 2 -2.71 -3.90 -15.04
CA LEU A 2 -2.80 -2.81 -14.06
C LEU A 2 -3.79 -3.17 -12.96
N PHE A 3 -3.41 -2.87 -11.73
CA PHE A 3 -4.26 -3.08 -10.57
C PHE A 3 -4.33 -1.80 -9.75
N HIS A 4 -5.52 -1.50 -9.27
CA HIS A 4 -5.75 -0.41 -8.32
C HIS A 4 -5.97 -1.04 -6.95
N ILE A 5 -5.17 -0.61 -5.99
CA ILE A 5 -5.20 -1.13 -4.63
C ILE A 5 -5.68 -0.02 -3.70
N THR A 6 -6.69 -0.31 -2.89
CA THR A 6 -7.09 0.57 -1.79
C THR A 6 -6.74 -0.12 -0.49
N ALA A 7 -5.83 0.48 0.28
CA ALA A 7 -5.41 -0.04 1.58
C ALA A 7 -5.99 0.84 2.68
N GLN A 8 -6.68 0.23 3.63
CA GLN A 8 -7.34 0.92 4.73
C GLN A 8 -6.83 0.36 6.05
N HIS A 9 -6.40 1.23 6.95
CA HIS A 9 -6.02 0.86 8.31
C HIS A 9 -6.66 1.85 9.30
N ASP A 10 -6.69 1.48 10.58
CA ASP A 10 -7.21 2.35 11.63
C ASP A 10 -6.10 3.23 12.22
N HIS A 11 -6.48 4.12 13.14
CA HIS A 11 -5.54 5.04 13.78
C HIS A 11 -4.55 4.33 14.71
N ILE A 12 -4.88 3.14 15.20
CA ILE A 12 -4.00 2.37 16.08
C ILE A 12 -2.85 1.78 15.30
N SER A 13 -3.13 1.25 14.10
CA SER A 13 -2.14 0.62 13.23
C SER A 13 -1.37 1.63 12.36
N CYS A 14 -1.76 2.90 12.39
CA CYS A 14 -1.16 3.91 11.53
C CYS A 14 0.28 4.21 11.91
N GLY A 15 1.21 4.00 10.98
CA GLY A 15 2.63 4.29 11.21
C GLY A 15 2.90 5.75 11.51
N GLY A 16 2.13 6.66 10.90
CA GLY A 16 2.25 8.09 11.15
C GLY A 16 1.83 8.49 12.58
N VAL A 17 0.75 7.90 13.08
CA VAL A 17 0.32 8.12 14.46
C VAL A 17 1.34 7.56 15.43
N GLN A 18 1.84 6.35 15.18
CA GLN A 18 2.90 5.76 16.01
C GLN A 18 4.16 6.63 16.03
N ALA A 19 4.56 7.13 14.87
CA ALA A 19 5.74 7.99 14.79
C ALA A 19 5.58 9.28 15.58
N ARG A 20 4.40 9.89 15.55
CA ARG A 20 4.14 11.11 16.35
C ARG A 20 4.18 10.85 17.84
N ARG A 21 3.66 9.70 18.27
CA ARG A 21 3.68 9.32 19.69
C ARG A 21 5.09 9.01 20.17
N GLU A 22 5.89 8.38 19.34
CA GLU A 22 7.26 7.97 19.68
C GLU A 22 8.28 9.08 19.44
N GLY A 23 7.93 10.12 18.68
CA GLY A 23 8.85 11.20 18.34
C GLY A 23 9.93 10.79 17.34
N ARG A 24 9.71 9.70 16.59
CA ARG A 24 10.65 9.18 15.60
C ARG A 24 9.90 8.36 14.55
N GLN A 25 10.57 8.08 13.43
CA GLN A 25 10.00 7.23 12.41
C GLN A 25 9.70 5.84 12.98
N SER A 26 8.47 5.37 12.84
CA SER A 26 8.06 4.05 13.29
C SER A 26 8.54 2.98 12.31
N GLU A 27 8.58 1.74 12.79
CA GLU A 27 8.89 0.60 11.93
C GLU A 27 7.87 0.45 10.80
N SER A 28 6.58 0.68 11.10
CA SER A 28 5.54 0.63 10.08
C SER A 28 5.77 1.65 8.97
N GLN A 29 6.24 2.85 9.31
CA GLN A 29 6.57 3.84 8.29
C GLN A 29 7.74 3.41 7.41
N ARG A 30 8.75 2.80 8.01
CA ARG A 30 9.92 2.32 7.26
C ARG A 30 9.52 1.20 6.30
N GLU A 31 8.68 0.27 6.76
CA GLU A 31 8.20 -0.81 5.91
C GLU A 31 7.32 -0.29 4.79
N TRP A 32 6.45 0.68 5.09
CA TRP A 32 5.63 1.33 4.09
C TRP A 32 6.47 1.89 2.94
N GLY A 33 7.56 2.59 3.28
CA GLY A 33 8.49 3.11 2.28
C GLY A 33 9.10 2.03 1.40
N ARG A 34 9.46 0.90 1.99
CA ARG A 34 10.01 -0.23 1.23
C ARG A 34 8.98 -0.83 0.28
N TRP A 35 7.72 -0.95 0.72
CA TRP A 35 6.66 -1.46 -0.15
C TRP A 35 6.44 -0.55 -1.35
N MET A 36 6.52 0.75 -1.15
CA MET A 36 6.27 1.71 -2.22
C MET A 36 7.35 1.66 -3.31
N GLU A 37 8.49 1.09 -3.03
CA GLU A 37 9.53 0.87 -4.04
C GLU A 37 9.15 -0.24 -5.03
N GLY A 38 8.21 -1.11 -4.66
CA GLY A 38 7.81 -2.24 -5.47
C GLY A 38 8.78 -3.40 -5.36
N THR A 39 8.63 -4.35 -6.28
CA THR A 39 9.50 -5.53 -6.37
C THR A 39 9.91 -5.74 -7.82
N ASP A 40 10.73 -6.76 -8.08
CA ASP A 40 11.08 -7.14 -9.45
C ASP A 40 9.88 -7.63 -10.26
N LYS A 41 8.79 -8.00 -9.60
CA LYS A 41 7.57 -8.53 -10.25
C LYS A 41 6.38 -7.57 -10.19
N VAL A 42 6.42 -6.57 -9.32
CA VAL A 42 5.35 -5.60 -9.15
C VAL A 42 5.95 -4.19 -9.20
N LYS A 43 5.54 -3.44 -10.23
CA LYS A 43 6.00 -2.07 -10.41
C LYS A 43 4.95 -1.10 -9.87
N VAL A 44 5.33 -0.26 -8.93
CA VAL A 44 4.46 0.78 -8.38
C VAL A 44 4.49 1.98 -9.32
N LEU A 45 3.34 2.35 -9.88
CA LEU A 45 3.21 3.44 -10.84
C LEU A 45 2.75 4.73 -10.19
N ALA A 46 1.90 4.66 -9.17
CA ALA A 46 1.37 5.84 -8.50
C ALA A 46 0.94 5.48 -7.09
N VAL A 47 1.11 6.44 -6.19
CA VAL A 47 0.68 6.31 -4.80
C VAL A 47 0.00 7.60 -4.39
N TYR A 48 -1.22 7.48 -3.86
CA TYR A 48 -1.96 8.60 -3.31
C TYR A 48 -2.41 8.25 -1.91
N GLN A 49 -2.42 9.23 -1.02
CA GLN A 49 -2.80 9.02 0.37
C GLN A 49 -3.90 9.98 0.77
N ASN A 50 -4.89 9.45 1.47
CA ASN A 50 -5.85 10.24 2.24
C ASN A 50 -5.52 10.00 3.71
N GLN A 51 -4.62 10.80 4.25
CA GLN A 51 -4.14 10.63 5.61
C GLN A 51 -5.24 10.74 6.67
N PRO A 52 -6.15 11.73 6.59
CA PRO A 52 -7.23 11.80 7.57
C PRO A 52 -8.12 10.56 7.63
N ALA A 53 -8.29 9.87 6.50
CA ALA A 53 -9.09 8.65 6.43
C ALA A 53 -8.25 7.38 6.66
N HIS A 54 -6.94 7.50 6.88
CA HIS A 54 -6.01 6.36 7.00
C HIS A 54 -6.11 5.41 5.81
N ARG A 55 -6.16 5.98 4.62
CA ARG A 55 -6.36 5.23 3.37
C ARG A 55 -5.30 5.58 2.35
N ALA A 56 -4.83 4.57 1.64
CA ALA A 56 -3.91 4.76 0.53
C ALA A 56 -4.48 4.13 -0.74
N MET A 57 -4.24 4.78 -1.86
CA MET A 57 -4.59 4.29 -3.18
C MET A 57 -3.30 4.11 -3.97
N ILE A 58 -3.10 2.92 -4.51
CA ILE A 58 -1.85 2.54 -5.16
C ILE A 58 -2.20 1.92 -6.52
N VAL A 59 -1.51 2.36 -7.56
CA VAL A 59 -1.63 1.75 -8.88
C VAL A 59 -0.35 1.01 -9.17
N VAL A 60 -0.47 -0.26 -9.52
CA VAL A 60 0.69 -1.10 -9.79
C VAL A 60 0.51 -1.87 -11.10
N GLU A 61 1.63 -2.29 -11.67
CA GLU A 61 1.67 -3.19 -12.80
C GLU A 61 2.28 -4.52 -12.35
N ALA A 62 1.60 -5.62 -12.65
CA ALA A 62 2.05 -6.97 -12.36
C ALA A 62 1.58 -7.90 -13.47
N ASN A 63 2.30 -8.99 -13.70
CA ASN A 63 1.95 -9.94 -14.75
C ASN A 63 0.84 -10.91 -14.35
N ASP A 64 0.76 -11.23 -13.07
CA ASP A 64 -0.28 -12.12 -12.60
C ASP A 64 -0.74 -11.79 -11.19
N TYR A 65 -1.87 -12.37 -10.82
CA TYR A 65 -2.51 -12.12 -9.53
C TYR A 65 -1.67 -12.65 -8.37
N THR A 66 -0.94 -13.74 -8.55
CA THR A 66 -0.14 -14.32 -7.48
C THR A 66 0.96 -13.36 -7.02
N ASP A 67 1.65 -12.74 -7.96
CA ASP A 67 2.68 -11.74 -7.64
C ASP A 67 2.08 -10.55 -6.90
N LEU A 68 0.91 -10.09 -7.37
CA LEU A 68 0.20 -8.99 -6.73
C LEU A 68 -0.23 -9.36 -5.31
N ASN A 69 -0.79 -10.54 -5.13
CA ASN A 69 -1.26 -10.99 -3.81
C ASN A 69 -0.11 -11.07 -2.80
N THR A 70 1.05 -11.51 -3.23
CA THR A 70 2.24 -11.51 -2.39
C THR A 70 2.65 -10.09 -2.02
N PHE A 71 2.61 -9.18 -2.96
CA PHE A 71 2.97 -7.78 -2.73
C PHE A 71 2.06 -7.12 -1.68
N VAL A 72 0.77 -7.42 -1.67
CA VAL A 72 -0.18 -6.77 -0.75
C VAL A 72 -0.24 -7.43 0.63
N ASN A 73 0.41 -8.56 0.84
CA ASN A 73 0.36 -9.26 2.14
C ASN A 73 0.69 -8.35 3.33
N PRO A 74 1.75 -7.53 3.30
CA PRO A 74 2.05 -6.66 4.43
C PRO A 74 0.94 -5.63 4.71
N PHE A 75 0.24 -5.16 3.68
CA PHE A 75 -0.89 -4.24 3.89
C PHE A 75 -2.04 -4.91 4.62
N LYS A 76 -2.25 -6.20 4.37
CA LYS A 76 -3.32 -6.96 5.04
C LYS A 76 -3.04 -7.17 6.51
N ASP A 77 -1.79 -7.12 6.92
CA ASP A 77 -1.41 -7.29 8.32
C ASP A 77 -1.81 -6.10 9.18
N ILE A 78 -1.98 -4.92 8.59
CA ILE A 78 -2.32 -3.71 9.32
C ILE A 78 -3.73 -3.20 9.04
N GLY A 79 -4.44 -3.81 8.12
CA GLY A 79 -5.79 -3.36 7.78
C GLY A 79 -6.39 -4.20 6.67
N SER A 80 -7.29 -3.60 5.92
CA SER A 80 -7.93 -4.25 4.78
C SER A 80 -7.34 -3.73 3.47
N CYS A 81 -7.42 -4.56 2.45
CA CYS A 81 -6.87 -4.24 1.14
C CYS A 81 -7.87 -4.69 0.07
N GLU A 82 -8.31 -3.74 -0.74
CA GLU A 82 -9.18 -4.02 -1.87
C GLU A 82 -8.38 -3.86 -3.16
N VAL A 83 -8.46 -4.86 -4.03
CA VAL A 83 -7.71 -4.90 -5.28
C VAL A 83 -8.67 -4.99 -6.44
N GLN A 84 -8.51 -4.09 -7.42
CA GLN A 84 -9.32 -4.08 -8.64
C GLN A 84 -8.41 -4.13 -9.86
N LEU A 85 -8.74 -5.01 -10.79
CA LEU A 85 -8.11 -5.01 -12.11
C LEU A 85 -8.65 -3.81 -12.89
N VAL A 86 -7.77 -2.99 -13.42
CA VAL A 86 -8.16 -1.82 -14.21
C VAL A 86 -7.47 -1.86 -15.57
N GLY A 87 -8.04 -1.18 -16.52
CA GLY A 87 -7.47 -1.07 -17.86
C GLY A 87 -7.14 0.38 -18.19
N ASP A 88 -6.27 0.55 -19.18
CA ASP A 88 -6.04 1.85 -19.74
C ASP A 88 -7.30 2.33 -20.47
N ARG A 89 -7.49 3.63 -20.47
CA ARG A 89 -8.65 4.25 -21.13
C ARG A 89 -8.65 3.98 -22.64
N ASP A 90 -7.47 3.87 -23.21
CA ASP A 90 -7.33 3.64 -24.66
C ASP A 90 -7.33 2.15 -25.00
#